data_2c2e670b03f99b0c08a9dfb29a35a0e8
#
_entry.id   2c2e670b03f99b0c08a9dfb29a35a0e8
#
_cell.length_a   1.000
_cell.length_b   1.000
_cell.length_c   1.000
_cell.angle_alpha   90.00
_cell.angle_beta   90.00
_cell.angle_gamma   90.00
#
_symmetry.space_group_name_H-M   'P 1'
#
loop_
_entity.id
_entity.type
_entity.pdbx_description
1 polymer ?
#
loop_
_entity_poly.entity_id
_entity_poly.type
_entity_poly.pdbx_seq_one_letter_code
_entity_poly.pdbx_strand_id
1 'polypeptide(L)'
;MGRDNAARRRSPCKSASAFELSRPTIRTYLTLIERLFLIEYLPPWFSNRAKRLIKTPKLHFGDTGLACNLLRCSAAELEDQRELLGQLLETFVFGEIEKQANAHPERVTLHHLRDKDGYEVDIVLQSGTRFAGIEIKAASSVGESDFRGLKRLRELLGARFHGGIVLYDGEHLLPFGDRMLAVPVSALWARR
;
A
#
# COMPACT_ATOMS: atom_id res chain seq x y z
N MET A 1 -15.45 -26.86 9.87
CA MET A 1 -14.97 -26.04 11.00
C MET A 1 -14.14 -24.93 10.40
N GLY A 2 -14.81 -23.83 10.00
CA GLY A 2 -14.18 -22.65 9.42
C GLY A 2 -13.56 -21.80 10.52
N ARG A 3 -12.30 -21.44 10.36
CA ARG A 3 -11.67 -20.39 11.18
C ARG A 3 -11.59 -19.13 10.32
N ASP A 4 -12.46 -18.19 10.64
CA ASP A 4 -12.42 -16.82 10.18
C ASP A 4 -11.07 -16.19 10.53
N ASN A 5 -10.22 -16.00 9.53
CA ASN A 5 -8.99 -15.22 9.65
C ASN A 5 -9.28 -13.81 9.14
N ALA A 6 -10.09 -13.07 9.88
CA ALA A 6 -10.28 -11.64 9.66
C ALA A 6 -9.03 -10.91 10.17
N ALA A 7 -8.10 -10.62 9.26
CA ALA A 7 -6.96 -9.77 9.51
C ALA A 7 -7.40 -8.45 10.17
N ARG A 8 -7.13 -8.32 11.47
CA ARG A 8 -7.44 -7.14 12.28
C ARG A 8 -6.54 -5.98 11.88
N ARG A 9 -6.93 -5.23 10.88
CA ARG A 9 -6.32 -3.94 10.59
C ARG A 9 -6.73 -2.94 11.67
N ARG A 10 -5.76 -2.53 12.44
CA ARG A 10 -5.95 -1.57 13.55
C ARG A 10 -6.17 -0.17 12.98
N SER A 11 -7.41 0.31 12.98
CA SER A 11 -7.67 1.73 12.77
C SER A 11 -7.08 2.55 13.94
N PRO A 12 -6.73 3.84 13.76
CA PRO A 12 -6.24 4.71 14.84
C PRO A 12 -7.15 4.71 16.07
N CYS A 13 -8.43 4.37 15.88
CA CYS A 13 -9.43 4.26 16.93
C CYS A 13 -9.22 3.07 17.89
N LYS A 14 -8.52 2.01 17.45
CA LYS A 14 -8.19 0.84 18.29
C LYS A 14 -6.90 1.01 19.06
N SER A 15 -5.99 1.88 18.60
CA SER A 15 -4.75 2.21 19.32
C SER A 15 -5.06 3.00 20.63
N ALA A 16 -6.14 3.79 20.67
CA ALA A 16 -6.53 4.54 21.86
C ALA A 16 -6.81 3.66 23.08
N SER A 17 -7.44 2.49 22.87
CA SER A 17 -7.76 1.55 23.95
C SER A 17 -6.53 0.77 24.46
N ALA A 18 -5.49 0.65 23.65
CA ALA A 18 -4.26 -0.07 24.02
C ALA A 18 -3.34 0.77 24.91
N PHE A 19 -3.48 2.11 24.89
CA PHE A 19 -2.61 3.04 25.63
C PHE A 19 -3.34 3.78 26.75
N GLU A 20 -4.62 3.47 27.02
CA GLU A 20 -5.46 4.18 28.00
C GLU A 20 -5.52 5.70 27.78
N LEU A 21 -5.21 6.14 26.53
CA LEU A 21 -5.18 7.54 26.15
C LEU A 21 -6.46 7.95 25.42
N SER A 22 -6.83 9.22 25.56
CA SER A 22 -7.97 9.77 24.83
C SER A 22 -7.66 9.85 23.32
N ARG A 23 -8.71 9.74 22.47
CA ARG A 23 -8.57 9.90 21.02
C ARG A 23 -7.92 11.24 20.61
N PRO A 24 -8.27 12.38 21.22
CA PRO A 24 -7.59 13.65 20.94
C PRO A 24 -6.09 13.59 21.23
N THR A 25 -5.70 13.01 22.37
CA THR A 25 -4.30 12.86 22.78
C THR A 25 -3.50 12.05 21.76
N ILE A 26 -4.04 10.88 21.33
CA ILE A 26 -3.39 10.06 20.31
C ILE A 26 -3.25 10.83 19.00
N ARG A 27 -4.28 11.56 18.57
CA ARG A 27 -4.22 12.37 17.36
C ARG A 27 -3.11 13.43 17.45
N THR A 28 -2.95 14.08 18.61
CA THR A 28 -1.86 15.05 18.85
C THR A 28 -0.49 14.39 18.70
N TYR A 29 -0.28 13.21 19.31
CA TYR A 29 0.98 12.47 19.18
C TYR A 29 1.26 12.04 17.73
N LEU A 30 0.26 11.51 17.02
CA LEU A 30 0.42 11.15 15.61
C LEU A 30 0.79 12.36 14.76
N THR A 31 0.19 13.54 15.00
CA THR A 31 0.55 14.77 14.29
C THR A 31 1.99 15.20 14.59
N LEU A 32 2.50 15.01 15.82
CA LEU A 32 3.89 15.31 16.16
C LEU A 32 4.86 14.37 15.44
N ILE A 33 4.55 13.06 15.43
CA ILE A 33 5.37 12.04 14.79
C ILE A 33 5.37 12.24 13.25
N GLU A 34 4.24 12.63 12.66
CA GLU A 34 4.12 13.00 11.25
C GLU A 34 4.99 14.21 10.90
N ARG A 35 4.99 15.26 11.74
CA ARG A 35 5.84 16.45 11.55
C ARG A 35 7.35 16.16 11.67
N LEU A 36 7.70 15.05 12.31
CA LEU A 36 9.07 14.55 12.39
C LEU A 36 9.42 13.61 11.22
N PHE A 37 8.51 13.43 10.26
CA PHE A 37 8.66 12.52 9.12
C PHE A 37 8.90 11.06 9.51
N LEU A 38 8.48 10.66 10.71
CA LEU A 38 8.59 9.28 11.18
C LEU A 38 7.42 8.42 10.70
N ILE A 39 6.30 9.06 10.40
CA ILE A 39 5.12 8.42 9.80
C ILE A 39 4.57 9.30 8.68
N GLU A 40 3.94 8.67 7.72
CA GLU A 40 3.29 9.28 6.59
C GLU A 40 1.90 8.69 6.36
N TYR A 41 0.99 9.53 5.85
CA TYR A 41 -0.37 9.12 5.55
C TYR A 41 -0.57 8.99 4.05
N LEU A 42 -0.91 7.80 3.61
CA LEU A 42 -1.40 7.58 2.25
C LEU A 42 -2.92 7.78 2.23
N PRO A 43 -3.42 8.87 1.61
CA PRO A 43 -4.85 9.17 1.59
C PRO A 43 -5.63 8.15 0.76
N PRO A 44 -6.90 7.92 1.07
CA PRO A 44 -7.76 7.07 0.25
C PRO A 44 -8.07 7.76 -1.08
N TRP A 45 -8.05 6.98 -2.17
CA TRP A 45 -8.68 7.40 -3.42
C TRP A 45 -10.19 7.25 -3.31
N PHE A 46 -10.94 8.25 -3.77
CA PHE A 46 -12.38 8.17 -3.85
C PHE A 46 -12.93 8.88 -5.08
N SER A 47 -14.05 8.39 -5.55
CA SER A 47 -14.80 8.96 -6.65
C SER A 47 -16.27 8.99 -6.27
N ASN A 48 -17.00 9.98 -6.74
CA ASN A 48 -18.45 10.07 -6.56
C ASN A 48 -19.20 8.84 -7.11
N ARG A 49 -18.57 8.09 -8.03
CA ARG A 49 -19.11 6.85 -8.60
C ARG A 49 -18.92 5.64 -7.70
N ALA A 50 -18.03 5.72 -6.71
CA ALA A 50 -17.66 4.61 -5.84
C ALA A 50 -18.11 4.86 -4.39
N LYS A 51 -19.40 4.77 -4.14
CA LYS A 51 -20.04 5.06 -2.83
C LYS A 51 -19.59 4.14 -1.69
N ARG A 52 -18.92 3.02 -1.99
CA ARG A 52 -18.53 1.99 -1.00
C ARG A 52 -17.07 2.04 -0.58
N LEU A 53 -16.31 3.08 -0.97
CA LEU A 53 -14.90 3.20 -0.60
C LEU A 53 -14.73 3.56 0.88
N ILE A 54 -13.69 2.96 1.49
CA ILE A 54 -13.27 3.24 2.85
C ILE A 54 -12.41 4.50 2.83
N LYS A 55 -12.78 5.48 3.65
CA LYS A 55 -12.16 6.81 3.67
C LYS A 55 -11.04 6.97 4.72
N THR A 56 -10.62 5.90 5.37
CA THR A 56 -9.55 5.95 6.37
C THR A 56 -8.20 5.88 5.65
N PRO A 57 -7.27 6.81 5.89
CA PRO A 57 -5.93 6.75 5.30
C PRO A 57 -5.15 5.54 5.83
N LYS A 58 -4.21 5.03 5.03
CA LYS A 58 -3.18 4.10 5.49
C LYS A 58 -2.08 4.91 6.18
N LEU A 59 -1.46 4.31 7.20
CA LEU A 59 -0.33 4.86 7.91
C LEU A 59 0.90 4.03 7.59
N HIS A 60 1.96 4.66 7.13
CA HIS A 60 3.26 4.06 6.85
C HIS A 60 4.35 4.67 7.75
N PHE A 61 5.36 3.88 8.08
CA PHE A 61 6.59 4.43 8.62
C PHE A 61 7.40 5.12 7.51
N GLY A 62 8.05 6.25 7.84
CA GLY A 62 8.92 6.94 6.89
C GLY A 62 10.23 6.18 6.60
N ASP A 63 10.63 5.26 7.52
CA ASP A 63 11.81 4.41 7.36
C ASP A 63 11.56 3.00 7.89
N THR A 64 11.72 1.99 7.02
CA THR A 64 11.49 0.58 7.38
C THR A 64 12.63 -0.01 8.22
N GLY A 65 13.86 0.52 8.10
CA GLY A 65 14.98 0.13 8.95
C GLY A 65 14.74 0.54 10.40
N LEU A 66 14.23 1.76 10.62
CA LEU A 66 13.79 2.21 11.93
C LEU A 66 12.65 1.33 12.47
N ALA A 67 11.67 0.99 11.62
CA ALA A 67 10.57 0.10 12.02
C ALA A 67 11.08 -1.27 12.45
N CYS A 68 11.99 -1.90 11.70
CA CYS A 68 12.63 -3.18 12.05
C CYS A 68 13.40 -3.08 13.37
N ASN A 69 14.14 -1.99 13.59
CA ASN A 69 14.89 -1.78 14.84
C ASN A 69 13.95 -1.68 16.04
N LEU A 70 12.89 -0.90 15.94
CA LEU A 70 11.88 -0.74 17.01
C LEU A 70 11.13 -2.04 17.30
N LEU A 71 10.88 -2.85 16.28
CA LEU A 71 10.28 -4.18 16.42
C LEU A 71 11.28 -5.23 16.91
N ARG A 72 12.57 -4.90 16.94
CA ARG A 72 13.67 -5.82 17.26
C ARG A 72 13.65 -7.08 16.39
N CYS A 73 13.31 -6.94 15.12
CA CYS A 73 13.27 -8.05 14.17
C CYS A 73 14.51 -8.04 13.26
N SER A 74 15.12 -9.20 13.12
CA SER A 74 16.20 -9.48 12.18
C SER A 74 15.64 -9.89 10.81
N ALA A 75 16.50 -9.88 9.77
CA ALA A 75 16.10 -10.34 8.45
C ALA A 75 15.63 -11.80 8.45
N ALA A 76 16.29 -12.68 9.21
CA ALA A 76 15.92 -14.08 9.33
C ALA A 76 14.52 -14.26 9.96
N GLU A 77 14.20 -13.47 10.99
CA GLU A 77 12.87 -13.52 11.61
C GLU A 77 11.76 -13.01 10.69
N LEU A 78 12.09 -12.11 9.75
CA LEU A 78 11.13 -11.63 8.76
C LEU A 78 10.77 -12.70 7.72
N GLU A 79 11.70 -13.59 7.38
CA GLU A 79 11.43 -14.72 6.48
C GLU A 79 10.36 -15.65 7.04
N ASP A 80 10.38 -15.87 8.35
CA ASP A 80 9.40 -16.70 9.07
C ASP A 80 8.07 -15.94 9.31
N GLN A 81 8.11 -14.61 9.43
CA GLN A 81 6.95 -13.76 9.73
C GLN A 81 6.41 -13.10 8.47
N ARG A 82 5.85 -13.88 7.54
CA ARG A 82 5.38 -13.43 6.22
C ARG A 82 4.37 -12.27 6.26
N GLU A 83 3.52 -12.20 7.27
CA GLU A 83 2.57 -11.08 7.43
C GLU A 83 3.31 -9.77 7.75
N LEU A 84 4.30 -9.81 8.66
CA LEU A 84 5.12 -8.66 9.01
C LEU A 84 5.98 -8.23 7.82
N LEU A 85 6.60 -9.17 7.12
CA LEU A 85 7.35 -8.91 5.89
C LEU A 85 6.48 -8.21 4.85
N GLY A 86 5.24 -8.66 4.65
CA GLY A 86 4.30 -8.02 3.72
C GLY A 86 4.00 -6.57 4.08
N GLN A 87 3.77 -6.28 5.37
CA GLN A 87 3.51 -4.91 5.86
C GLN A 87 4.74 -4.00 5.72
N LEU A 88 5.94 -4.52 5.99
CA LEU A 88 7.18 -3.76 5.83
C LEU A 88 7.51 -3.54 4.35
N LEU A 89 7.29 -4.54 3.49
CA LEU A 89 7.48 -4.40 2.05
C LEU A 89 6.51 -3.36 1.45
N GLU A 90 5.24 -3.36 1.86
CA GLU A 90 4.27 -2.34 1.46
C GLU A 90 4.76 -0.94 1.84
N THR A 91 5.23 -0.76 3.08
CA THR A 91 5.78 0.50 3.58
C THR A 91 7.04 0.92 2.82
N PHE A 92 7.95 -0.01 2.57
CA PHE A 92 9.18 0.23 1.84
C PHE A 92 8.90 0.68 0.40
N VAL A 93 8.06 -0.06 -0.32
CA VAL A 93 7.68 0.27 -1.70
C VAL A 93 6.95 1.61 -1.76
N PHE A 94 6.06 1.89 -0.80
CA PHE A 94 5.39 3.19 -0.72
C PHE A 94 6.41 4.33 -0.64
N GLY A 95 7.37 4.27 0.27
CA GLY A 95 8.41 5.30 0.42
C GLY A 95 9.28 5.46 -0.84
N GLU A 96 9.63 4.36 -1.53
CA GLU A 96 10.40 4.44 -2.79
C GLU A 96 9.58 5.05 -3.94
N ILE A 97 8.32 4.69 -4.08
CA ILE A 97 7.43 5.27 -5.10
C ILE A 97 7.16 6.75 -4.80
N GLU A 98 7.00 7.13 -3.54
CA GLU A 98 6.80 8.52 -3.14
C GLU A 98 8.01 9.39 -3.48
N LYS A 99 9.23 8.93 -3.20
CA LYS A 99 10.47 9.63 -3.59
C LYS A 99 10.53 9.83 -5.11
N GLN A 100 10.20 8.80 -5.88
CA GLN A 100 10.18 8.89 -7.35
C GLN A 100 9.09 9.84 -7.85
N ALA A 101 7.90 9.79 -7.25
CA ALA A 101 6.78 10.69 -7.59
C ALA A 101 7.13 12.15 -7.31
N ASN A 102 7.79 12.43 -6.18
CA ASN A 102 8.23 13.78 -5.80
C ASN A 102 9.37 14.31 -6.70
N ALA A 103 10.20 13.42 -7.26
CA ALA A 103 11.25 13.76 -8.21
C ALA A 103 10.74 13.87 -9.66
N HIS A 104 9.51 13.44 -9.94
CA HIS A 104 8.95 13.42 -11.29
C HIS A 104 8.58 14.85 -11.75
N PRO A 105 8.89 15.24 -13.02
CA PRO A 105 8.58 16.59 -13.52
C PRO A 105 7.07 16.89 -13.58
N GLU A 106 6.23 15.90 -13.83
CA GLU A 106 4.78 16.03 -13.72
C GLU A 106 4.34 15.75 -12.28
N ARG A 107 3.34 16.50 -11.81
CA ARG A 107 2.77 16.23 -10.49
C ARG A 107 2.09 14.87 -10.45
N VAL A 108 2.62 13.98 -9.64
CA VAL A 108 2.03 12.67 -9.32
C VAL A 108 1.55 12.68 -7.88
N THR A 109 0.31 12.26 -7.66
CA THR A 109 -0.25 12.10 -6.30
C THR A 109 -0.52 10.63 -6.03
N LEU A 110 -0.28 10.22 -4.79
CA LEU A 110 -0.44 8.86 -4.32
C LEU A 110 -1.70 8.74 -3.46
N HIS A 111 -2.41 7.64 -3.65
CA HIS A 111 -3.59 7.27 -2.88
C HIS A 111 -3.59 5.75 -2.67
N HIS A 112 -4.47 5.24 -1.83
CA HIS A 112 -4.81 3.82 -1.81
C HIS A 112 -6.28 3.63 -2.16
N LEU A 113 -6.66 2.44 -2.62
CA LEU A 113 -8.07 2.07 -2.79
C LEU A 113 -8.40 0.94 -1.85
N ARG A 114 -9.52 1.08 -1.16
CA ARG A 114 -10.13 -0.01 -0.40
C ARG A 114 -11.64 0.17 -0.40
N ASP A 115 -12.38 -0.88 -0.73
CA ASP A 115 -13.82 -0.86 -0.66
C ASP A 115 -14.37 -1.81 0.44
N LYS A 116 -15.67 -1.73 0.66
CA LYS A 116 -16.36 -2.58 1.65
C LYS A 116 -16.52 -4.01 1.18
N ASP A 117 -16.37 -4.28 -0.11
CA ASP A 117 -16.48 -5.60 -0.70
C ASP A 117 -15.12 -6.34 -0.67
N GLY A 118 -14.09 -5.72 -0.06
CA GLY A 118 -12.77 -6.32 0.17
C GLY A 118 -11.80 -6.19 -1.00
N TYR A 119 -12.11 -5.37 -2.00
CA TYR A 119 -11.15 -5.01 -3.04
C TYR A 119 -10.18 -3.97 -2.49
N GLU A 120 -8.88 -4.17 -2.76
CA GLU A 120 -7.82 -3.29 -2.31
C GLU A 120 -6.79 -3.08 -3.41
N VAL A 121 -6.23 -1.87 -3.50
CA VAL A 121 -5.04 -1.52 -4.26
C VAL A 121 -4.15 -0.72 -3.33
N ASP A 122 -2.92 -1.18 -3.13
CA ASP A 122 -2.03 -0.61 -2.13
C ASP A 122 -1.64 0.82 -2.47
N ILE A 123 -1.30 1.09 -3.73
CA ILE A 123 -0.96 2.43 -4.20
C ILE A 123 -1.71 2.72 -5.51
N VAL A 124 -2.42 3.84 -5.56
CA VAL A 124 -3.03 4.40 -6.77
C VAL A 124 -2.29 5.68 -7.12
N LEU A 125 -1.63 5.70 -8.25
CA LEU A 125 -0.93 6.85 -8.81
C LEU A 125 -1.90 7.67 -9.67
N GLN A 126 -1.87 8.98 -9.51
CA GLN A 126 -2.63 9.90 -10.34
C GLN A 126 -1.73 11.00 -10.91
N SER A 127 -1.70 11.13 -12.24
CA SER A 127 -1.12 12.29 -12.95
C SER A 127 -2.17 12.88 -13.88
N GLY A 128 -2.68 14.06 -13.53
CA GLY A 128 -3.78 14.68 -14.24
C GLY A 128 -5.03 13.79 -14.25
N THR A 129 -5.44 13.35 -15.44
CA THR A 129 -6.61 12.46 -15.64
C THR A 129 -6.23 10.97 -15.73
N ARG A 130 -4.95 10.65 -15.75
CA ARG A 130 -4.43 9.27 -15.88
C ARG A 130 -4.20 8.65 -14.50
N PHE A 131 -4.48 7.36 -14.40
CA PHE A 131 -4.33 6.59 -13.18
C PHE A 131 -3.61 5.28 -13.45
N ALA A 132 -2.76 4.87 -12.51
CA ALA A 132 -2.18 3.53 -12.46
C ALA A 132 -2.35 2.93 -11.07
N GLY A 133 -2.37 1.62 -10.97
CA GLY A 133 -2.46 0.91 -9.70
C GLY A 133 -1.24 0.04 -9.44
N ILE A 134 -0.84 -0.05 -8.18
CA ILE A 134 0.23 -0.94 -7.72
C ILE A 134 -0.33 -1.77 -6.56
N GLU A 135 -0.23 -3.08 -6.68
CA GLU A 135 -0.44 -4.05 -5.60
C GLU A 135 0.92 -4.64 -5.22
N ILE A 136 1.13 -4.96 -3.95
CA ILE A 136 2.43 -5.40 -3.44
C ILE A 136 2.27 -6.76 -2.77
N LYS A 137 3.13 -7.72 -3.16
CA LYS A 137 3.08 -9.10 -2.66
C LYS A 137 4.47 -9.56 -2.20
N ALA A 138 4.60 -9.89 -0.93
CA ALA A 138 5.79 -10.54 -0.37
C ALA A 138 5.78 -12.05 -0.68
N ALA A 139 5.67 -12.40 -1.97
CA ALA A 139 5.64 -13.79 -2.46
C ALA A 139 6.43 -13.91 -3.74
N SER A 140 7.07 -15.04 -3.96
CA SER A 140 7.85 -15.34 -5.17
C SER A 140 7.00 -15.72 -6.38
N SER A 141 5.70 -15.92 -6.20
CA SER A 141 4.75 -16.23 -7.27
C SER A 141 3.50 -15.36 -7.14
N VAL A 142 2.89 -15.07 -8.29
CA VAL A 142 1.64 -14.30 -8.41
C VAL A 142 0.62 -15.03 -9.25
N GLY A 143 -0.65 -14.82 -8.98
CA GLY A 143 -1.76 -15.41 -9.72
C GLY A 143 -2.86 -14.38 -10.05
N GLU A 144 -3.87 -14.83 -10.79
CA GLU A 144 -5.01 -14.01 -11.21
C GLU A 144 -5.74 -13.33 -10.04
N SER A 145 -5.76 -13.96 -8.86
CA SER A 145 -6.38 -13.43 -7.65
C SER A 145 -5.71 -12.15 -7.14
N ASP A 146 -4.42 -11.99 -7.38
CA ASP A 146 -3.65 -10.84 -6.91
C ASP A 146 -3.98 -9.56 -7.70
N PHE A 147 -4.57 -9.71 -8.88
CA PHE A 147 -5.02 -8.61 -9.72
C PHE A 147 -6.46 -8.16 -9.47
N ARG A 148 -7.18 -8.75 -8.52
CA ARG A 148 -8.61 -8.43 -8.28
C ARG A 148 -8.84 -6.96 -7.98
N GLY A 149 -8.00 -6.36 -7.13
CA GLY A 149 -8.08 -4.94 -6.80
C GLY A 149 -7.81 -4.05 -8.01
N LEU A 150 -6.78 -4.38 -8.79
CA LEU A 150 -6.43 -3.65 -10.01
C LEU A 150 -7.52 -3.76 -11.10
N LYS A 151 -8.13 -4.94 -11.26
CA LYS A 151 -9.28 -5.13 -12.16
C LYS A 151 -10.46 -4.25 -11.72
N ARG A 152 -10.72 -4.20 -10.41
CA ARG A 152 -11.75 -3.32 -9.83
C ARG A 152 -11.44 -1.85 -10.05
N LEU A 153 -10.20 -1.42 -9.86
CA LEU A 153 -9.76 -0.05 -10.13
C LEU A 153 -9.96 0.32 -11.63
N ARG A 154 -9.61 -0.60 -12.55
CA ARG A 154 -9.83 -0.44 -14.00
C ARG A 154 -11.31 -0.23 -14.33
N GLU A 155 -12.21 -1.01 -13.74
CA GLU A 155 -13.65 -0.86 -13.94
C GLU A 155 -14.16 0.52 -13.49
N LEU A 156 -13.69 0.99 -12.33
CA LEU A 156 -14.08 2.29 -11.78
C LEU A 156 -13.57 3.47 -12.62
N LEU A 157 -12.39 3.34 -13.21
CA LEU A 157 -11.70 4.40 -13.95
C LEU A 157 -12.04 4.42 -15.45
N GLY A 158 -12.32 3.27 -16.04
CA GLY A 158 -12.56 3.12 -17.48
C GLY A 158 -11.35 3.58 -18.31
N ALA A 159 -11.57 4.49 -19.25
CA ALA A 159 -10.53 5.01 -20.14
C ALA A 159 -9.39 5.77 -19.41
N ARG A 160 -9.59 6.19 -18.18
CA ARG A 160 -8.57 6.87 -17.36
C ARG A 160 -7.56 5.91 -16.73
N PHE A 161 -7.84 4.61 -16.73
CA PHE A 161 -6.92 3.60 -16.26
C PHE A 161 -5.80 3.38 -17.27
N HIS A 162 -4.57 3.71 -16.88
CA HIS A 162 -3.39 3.58 -17.73
C HIS A 162 -2.74 2.21 -17.62
N GLY A 163 -2.70 1.65 -16.43
CA GLY A 163 -2.13 0.32 -16.18
C GLY A 163 -2.17 -0.07 -14.71
N GLY A 164 -1.89 -1.34 -14.45
CA GLY A 164 -1.75 -1.89 -13.11
C GLY A 164 -0.59 -2.88 -13.03
N ILE A 165 0.14 -2.83 -11.94
CA ILE A 165 1.23 -3.78 -11.68
C ILE A 165 1.04 -4.45 -10.32
N VAL A 166 1.42 -5.71 -10.25
CA VAL A 166 1.69 -6.41 -9.00
C VAL A 166 3.20 -6.45 -8.82
N LEU A 167 3.71 -5.73 -7.83
CA LEU A 167 5.11 -5.83 -7.43
C LEU A 167 5.28 -7.06 -6.53
N TYR A 168 6.21 -7.96 -6.87
CA TYR A 168 6.36 -9.23 -6.17
C TYR A 168 7.84 -9.62 -6.01
N ASP A 169 8.10 -10.56 -5.12
CA ASP A 169 9.45 -11.08 -4.82
C ASP A 169 9.83 -12.23 -5.76
N GLY A 170 9.70 -12.00 -7.07
CA GLY A 170 10.13 -12.94 -8.12
C GLY A 170 11.11 -12.27 -9.08
N GLU A 171 11.50 -13.01 -10.11
CA GLU A 171 12.57 -12.59 -11.03
C GLU A 171 12.07 -12.15 -12.41
N HIS A 172 10.83 -12.48 -12.76
CA HIS A 172 10.35 -12.34 -14.13
C HIS A 172 9.23 -11.30 -14.26
N LEU A 173 9.26 -10.56 -15.36
CA LEU A 173 8.15 -9.72 -15.78
C LEU A 173 7.13 -10.61 -16.51
N LEU A 174 5.91 -10.69 -15.97
CA LEU A 174 4.86 -11.56 -16.49
C LEU A 174 3.61 -10.74 -16.87
N PRO A 175 3.04 -10.95 -18.07
CA PRO A 175 1.79 -10.32 -18.46
C PRO A 175 0.58 -11.02 -17.80
N PHE A 176 -0.38 -10.22 -17.29
CA PHE A 176 -1.64 -10.69 -16.70
C PHE A 176 -2.86 -10.02 -17.35
N GLY A 177 -2.86 -9.90 -18.68
CA GLY A 177 -3.94 -9.35 -19.48
C GLY A 177 -3.73 -7.89 -19.86
N ASP A 178 -4.81 -7.23 -20.29
CA ASP A 178 -4.75 -5.86 -20.83
C ASP A 178 -4.27 -4.85 -19.78
N ARG A 179 -3.08 -4.29 -20.05
CA ARG A 179 -2.41 -3.28 -19.22
C ARG A 179 -2.15 -3.74 -17.77
N MET A 180 -1.93 -5.03 -17.56
CA MET A 180 -1.61 -5.60 -16.25
C MET A 180 -0.38 -6.47 -16.32
N LEU A 181 0.58 -6.23 -15.42
CA LEU A 181 1.87 -6.92 -15.37
C LEU A 181 2.20 -7.31 -13.93
N ALA A 182 2.81 -8.48 -13.75
CA ALA A 182 3.59 -8.76 -12.56
C ALA A 182 5.03 -8.31 -12.80
N VAL A 183 5.60 -7.60 -11.85
CA VAL A 183 6.91 -6.96 -12.00
C VAL A 183 7.73 -7.26 -10.74
N PRO A 184 8.98 -7.73 -10.87
CA PRO A 184 9.86 -7.89 -9.72
C PRO A 184 10.03 -6.58 -8.95
N VAL A 185 10.02 -6.65 -7.62
CA VAL A 185 10.29 -5.48 -6.76
C VAL A 185 11.64 -4.85 -7.10
N SER A 186 12.64 -5.66 -7.47
CA SER A 186 13.97 -5.20 -7.90
C SER A 186 13.94 -4.24 -9.10
N ALA A 187 12.89 -4.27 -9.92
CA ALA A 187 12.74 -3.35 -11.06
C ALA A 187 12.59 -1.88 -10.65
N LEU A 188 12.24 -1.58 -9.39
CA LEU A 188 12.18 -0.21 -8.87
C LEU A 188 13.54 0.51 -8.94
N TRP A 189 14.65 -0.21 -8.95
CA TRP A 189 16.02 0.32 -9.00
C TRP A 189 16.76 -0.06 -10.28
N ALA A 190 16.12 -0.73 -11.22
CA ALA A 190 16.73 -1.07 -12.50
C ALA A 190 17.05 0.23 -13.26
N ARG A 191 18.32 0.46 -13.58
CA ARG A 191 18.72 1.57 -14.44
C ARG A 191 18.19 1.32 -15.85
N ARG A 192 17.57 2.34 -16.42
CA ARG A 192 17.22 2.36 -17.84
C ARG A 192 18.47 2.56 -18.70
#